data_769e9ff7c08301fd8085d7d2e15bdfc3
#
_entry.id   769e9ff7c08301fd8085d7d2e15bdfc3
#
_cell.length_a   1.000
_cell.length_b   1.000
_cell.length_c   1.000
_cell.angle_alpha   90.00
_cell.angle_beta   90.00
_cell.angle_gamma   90.00
#
_symmetry.space_group_name_H-M   'P 1'
#
loop_
_entity.id
_entity.type
_entity.pdbx_description
1 polymer ?
#
loop_
_entity_poly.entity_id
_entity_poly.type
_entity_poly.pdbx_seq_one_letter_code
_entity_poly.pdbx_strand_id
1 'polypeptide(L)'
;MVMDLLVESALKASKEENLIVIKLKSGYDIAIAKKEISSFSIIEKNKKIGEKNEIKPEKIEKADITIITTGGTISSKIDYKTGGVSPSVDSNYYFKLSPGLKEQGKIDIINLMQKLSENMLPADWIKIAKTAYSSIEKGSKGIVVTTGTDTMHFASSAISFILNPLSVPIVFTGSQRSTDRGSTDASTNLLMSAITAKKFSAGESVICMHANLNDEYNYILRGNKARKMHTERRDAFRPINTLPLGKVYYNGEIKEISNEIIRKNKNTKLNEKIDENVKILYGYPSMGGDIIDYYIEKKVHGIVIAATGFGNLPLEDKTLVSALKHAENKGLPIAITSQTIYGPTNKFVYSTLREISKFENIIYLNDMTTETAFVKLMFALGKSKKLQEVKEIMLNNLAGEMKDRSDIKEFLLWK
;
A
#
# COMPACT_ATOMS: atom_id res chain seq x y z
N MET A 1 -28.98 -21.03 22.56
CA MET A 1 -29.07 -19.77 21.84
C MET A 1 -29.30 -20.12 20.38
N VAL A 2 -30.55 -19.93 19.88
CA VAL A 2 -30.87 -20.18 18.46
C VAL A 2 -30.37 -18.95 17.71
N MET A 3 -29.37 -19.11 16.86
CA MET A 3 -28.95 -18.07 15.94
C MET A 3 -29.59 -18.35 14.57
N ASP A 4 -30.52 -17.51 14.16
CA ASP A 4 -30.96 -17.50 12.77
C ASP A 4 -29.86 -16.87 11.91
N LEU A 5 -29.11 -17.69 11.20
CA LEU A 5 -28.07 -17.24 10.28
C LEU A 5 -28.63 -17.16 8.87
N LEU A 6 -28.81 -15.94 8.36
CA LEU A 6 -29.02 -15.69 6.93
C LEU A 6 -27.70 -15.87 6.20
N VAL A 7 -27.60 -16.91 5.37
CA VAL A 7 -26.38 -17.32 4.66
C VAL A 7 -26.54 -17.05 3.16
N GLU A 8 -25.58 -16.36 2.55
CA GLU A 8 -25.61 -16.07 1.11
C GLU A 8 -25.30 -17.28 0.23
N SER A 9 -24.53 -18.25 0.71
CA SER A 9 -24.30 -19.51 -0.02
C SER A 9 -23.75 -20.59 0.90
N ALA A 10 -24.21 -21.83 0.74
CA ALA A 10 -23.56 -22.99 1.30
C ALA A 10 -22.45 -23.45 0.36
N LEU A 11 -21.20 -23.39 0.81
CA LEU A 11 -20.06 -23.96 0.11
C LEU A 11 -20.06 -25.49 0.24
N LYS A 12 -19.53 -26.21 -0.77
CA LYS A 12 -19.43 -27.67 -0.75
C LYS A 12 -18.88 -28.15 0.58
N ALA A 13 -19.51 -29.20 1.13
CA ALA A 13 -18.99 -29.91 2.30
C ALA A 13 -17.49 -30.15 2.18
N SER A 14 -16.75 -29.83 3.24
CA SER A 14 -15.34 -30.22 3.30
C SER A 14 -15.22 -31.73 3.14
N LYS A 15 -14.07 -32.25 2.73
CA LYS A 15 -13.82 -33.69 2.65
C LYS A 15 -14.05 -34.42 3.97
N GLU A 16 -14.13 -33.70 5.08
CA GLU A 16 -14.63 -34.19 6.35
C GLU A 16 -16.15 -34.18 6.31
N GLU A 17 -16.75 -35.35 6.19
CA GLU A 17 -18.18 -35.61 5.95
C GLU A 17 -19.16 -34.98 6.94
N ASN A 18 -18.67 -34.36 8.03
CA ASN A 18 -19.47 -33.91 9.18
C ASN A 18 -19.59 -32.39 9.35
N LEU A 19 -19.03 -31.58 8.42
CA LEU A 19 -19.08 -30.12 8.49
C LEU A 19 -19.86 -29.54 7.31
N ILE A 20 -20.61 -28.47 7.57
CA ILE A 20 -21.18 -27.59 6.55
C ILE A 20 -20.44 -26.26 6.62
N VAL A 21 -19.80 -25.86 5.52
CA VAL A 21 -19.14 -24.57 5.41
C VAL A 21 -20.12 -23.58 4.77
N ILE A 22 -20.34 -22.47 5.45
CA ILE A 22 -21.26 -21.42 5.00
C ILE A 22 -20.52 -20.10 4.90
N LYS A 23 -20.85 -19.33 3.87
CA LYS A 23 -20.33 -17.98 3.65
C LYS A 23 -21.30 -16.95 4.21
N LEU A 24 -20.82 -16.14 5.14
CA LEU A 24 -21.59 -15.03 5.73
C LEU A 24 -21.60 -13.83 4.78
N LYS A 25 -22.56 -12.92 4.97
CA LYS A 25 -22.61 -11.62 4.25
C LYS A 25 -21.34 -10.77 4.46
N SER A 26 -20.68 -10.93 5.61
CA SER A 26 -19.39 -10.31 5.91
C SER A 26 -18.23 -10.84 5.04
N GLY A 27 -18.46 -11.92 4.28
CA GLY A 27 -17.44 -12.60 3.49
C GLY A 27 -16.68 -13.71 4.24
N TYR A 28 -16.94 -13.90 5.54
CA TYR A 28 -16.35 -14.99 6.31
C TYR A 28 -16.96 -16.32 5.95
N ASP A 29 -16.10 -17.35 5.94
CA ASP A 29 -16.51 -18.74 5.86
C ASP A 29 -16.49 -19.32 7.29
N ILE A 30 -17.61 -19.87 7.75
CA ILE A 30 -17.70 -20.62 9.00
C ILE A 30 -18.07 -22.06 8.73
N ALA A 31 -17.44 -22.98 9.45
CA ALA A 31 -17.75 -24.39 9.40
C ALA A 31 -18.57 -24.79 10.63
N ILE A 32 -19.73 -25.37 10.42
CA ILE A 32 -20.64 -25.83 11.48
C ILE A 32 -20.75 -27.34 11.40
N ALA A 33 -20.59 -28.01 12.53
CA ALA A 33 -20.80 -29.45 12.59
C ALA A 33 -22.27 -29.80 12.33
N LYS A 34 -22.53 -30.73 11.41
CA LYS A 34 -23.90 -31.16 11.05
C LYS A 34 -24.75 -31.53 12.27
N LYS A 35 -24.14 -32.10 13.30
CA LYS A 35 -24.81 -32.48 14.56
C LYS A 35 -25.35 -31.28 15.36
N GLU A 36 -24.84 -30.07 15.11
CA GLU A 36 -25.23 -28.85 15.82
C GLU A 36 -26.30 -28.06 15.07
N ILE A 37 -26.71 -28.54 13.90
CA ILE A 37 -27.73 -27.91 13.07
C ILE A 37 -29.06 -28.61 13.36
N SER A 38 -29.97 -27.91 14.04
CA SER A 38 -31.30 -28.46 14.35
C SER A 38 -32.24 -28.46 13.14
N SER A 39 -32.16 -27.44 12.29
CA SER A 39 -32.92 -27.34 11.05
C SER A 39 -32.26 -26.37 10.08
N PHE A 40 -32.45 -26.57 8.78
CA PHE A 40 -32.10 -25.60 7.75
C PHE A 40 -33.16 -25.60 6.64
N SER A 41 -33.37 -24.45 6.02
CA SER A 41 -34.22 -24.32 4.84
C SER A 41 -33.45 -23.66 3.71
N ILE A 42 -33.65 -24.13 2.49
CA ILE A 42 -33.10 -23.54 1.29
C ILE A 42 -34.08 -22.50 0.78
N ILE A 43 -33.73 -21.21 0.96
CA ILE A 43 -34.58 -20.09 0.55
C ILE A 43 -34.54 -19.96 -0.99
N GLU A 44 -33.35 -20.16 -1.59
CA GLU A 44 -33.16 -20.09 -3.03
C GLU A 44 -32.12 -21.14 -3.48
N LYS A 45 -32.48 -21.96 -4.45
CA LYS A 45 -31.49 -22.84 -5.09
C LYS A 45 -30.81 -22.06 -6.18
N ASN A 46 -29.51 -21.82 -6.04
CA ASN A 46 -28.70 -21.38 -7.17
C ASN A 46 -28.91 -22.37 -8.32
N LYS A 47 -29.57 -21.94 -9.40
CA LYS A 47 -29.57 -22.70 -10.66
C LYS A 47 -28.12 -23.02 -10.95
N LYS A 48 -27.78 -24.29 -11.17
CA LYS A 48 -26.47 -24.70 -11.69
C LYS A 48 -26.19 -23.77 -12.85
N ILE A 49 -25.21 -22.88 -12.67
CA ILE A 49 -24.66 -22.10 -13.76
C ILE A 49 -24.02 -23.18 -14.63
N GLY A 50 -24.76 -23.56 -15.68
CA GLY A 50 -24.27 -24.46 -16.71
C GLY A 50 -22.96 -23.90 -17.21
N GLU A 51 -22.05 -24.80 -17.50
CA GLU A 51 -20.76 -24.50 -18.09
C GLU A 51 -20.93 -23.50 -19.24
N LYS A 52 -20.05 -22.49 -19.23
CA LYS A 52 -19.82 -21.58 -20.35
C LYS A 52 -20.98 -20.67 -20.78
N ASN A 53 -21.32 -19.70 -20.00
CA ASN A 53 -21.48 -18.38 -20.57
C ASN A 53 -20.23 -17.57 -20.11
N GLU A 54 -19.23 -17.50 -20.97
CA GLU A 54 -18.26 -16.43 -20.97
C GLU A 54 -19.07 -15.14 -21.14
N ILE A 55 -19.43 -14.50 -20.03
CA ILE A 55 -19.88 -13.12 -20.06
C ILE A 55 -18.64 -12.37 -20.55
N LYS A 56 -18.59 -12.09 -21.87
CA LYS A 56 -17.62 -11.13 -22.40
C LYS A 56 -17.78 -9.90 -21.52
N PRO A 57 -16.69 -9.38 -20.91
CA PRO A 57 -16.80 -8.19 -20.09
C PRO A 57 -17.44 -7.11 -20.98
N GLU A 58 -18.67 -6.70 -20.66
CA GLU A 58 -19.25 -5.51 -21.27
C GLU A 58 -18.26 -4.38 -21.04
N LYS A 59 -17.84 -3.74 -22.12
CA LYS A 59 -16.97 -2.58 -22.07
C LYS A 59 -17.74 -1.48 -21.34
N ILE A 60 -17.48 -1.30 -20.04
CA ILE A 60 -18.14 -0.29 -19.24
C ILE A 60 -17.57 1.06 -19.70
N GLU A 61 -18.33 1.78 -20.49
CA GLU A 61 -17.89 3.09 -21.03
C GLU A 61 -17.61 4.12 -19.94
N LYS A 62 -18.29 4.03 -18.80
CA LYS A 62 -18.11 4.94 -17.66
C LYS A 62 -18.34 4.19 -16.34
N ALA A 63 -17.27 3.85 -15.66
CA ALA A 63 -17.32 3.22 -14.33
C ALA A 63 -17.38 4.27 -13.22
N ASP A 64 -18.08 3.97 -12.11
CA ASP A 64 -17.97 4.77 -10.90
C ASP A 64 -16.64 4.49 -10.18
N ILE A 65 -16.22 3.23 -10.18
CA ILE A 65 -14.98 2.77 -9.55
C ILE A 65 -14.24 1.85 -10.53
N THR A 66 -12.92 2.01 -10.65
CA THR A 66 -12.08 1.02 -11.33
C THR A 66 -11.24 0.25 -10.30
N ILE A 67 -11.29 -1.07 -10.35
CA ILE A 67 -10.42 -1.96 -9.56
C ILE A 67 -9.30 -2.46 -10.47
N ILE A 68 -8.07 -2.10 -10.15
CA ILE A 68 -6.87 -2.55 -10.86
C ILE A 68 -6.24 -3.66 -10.03
N THR A 69 -6.11 -4.85 -10.59
CA THR A 69 -5.54 -5.98 -9.86
C THR A 69 -4.11 -6.24 -10.30
N THR A 70 -3.22 -6.42 -9.33
CA THR A 70 -1.79 -6.62 -9.60
C THR A 70 -1.26 -7.95 -9.09
N GLY A 71 -2.12 -8.77 -8.49
CA GLY A 71 -1.76 -10.04 -7.85
C GLY A 71 -1.88 -9.98 -6.33
N GLY A 72 -1.03 -10.71 -5.63
CA GLY A 72 -1.06 -10.84 -4.18
C GLY A 72 -2.13 -11.82 -3.66
N THR A 73 -2.17 -11.99 -2.35
CA THR A 73 -3.01 -12.98 -1.65
C THR A 73 -4.51 -12.80 -1.93
N ILE A 74 -4.96 -11.57 -2.10
CA ILE A 74 -6.37 -11.24 -2.38
C ILE A 74 -6.85 -11.74 -3.76
N SER A 75 -5.93 -11.91 -4.71
CA SER A 75 -6.19 -12.39 -6.07
C SER A 75 -5.89 -13.87 -6.24
N SER A 76 -5.61 -14.59 -5.17
CA SER A 76 -5.05 -15.94 -5.21
C SER A 76 -6.01 -16.96 -4.61
N LYS A 77 -6.07 -18.14 -5.25
CA LYS A 77 -6.77 -19.33 -4.74
C LYS A 77 -5.75 -20.40 -4.43
N ILE A 78 -5.92 -21.12 -3.33
CA ILE A 78 -5.11 -22.31 -3.07
C ILE A 78 -5.55 -23.41 -4.03
N ASP A 79 -4.59 -23.97 -4.73
CA ASP A 79 -4.76 -25.27 -5.37
C ASP A 79 -4.62 -26.37 -4.33
N TYR A 80 -5.73 -26.90 -3.86
CA TYR A 80 -5.77 -27.93 -2.84
C TYR A 80 -5.10 -29.26 -3.25
N LYS A 81 -4.74 -29.44 -4.53
CA LYS A 81 -4.00 -30.61 -4.98
C LYS A 81 -2.50 -30.45 -4.79
N THR A 82 -1.98 -29.25 -4.96
CA THR A 82 -0.54 -28.97 -4.90
C THR A 82 -0.13 -28.23 -3.63
N GLY A 83 -1.10 -27.66 -2.86
CA GLY A 83 -0.85 -26.73 -1.77
C GLY A 83 -0.35 -25.37 -2.24
N GLY A 84 -0.19 -25.19 -3.55
CA GLY A 84 0.27 -23.95 -4.15
C GLY A 84 -0.86 -22.93 -4.32
N VAL A 85 -0.48 -21.67 -4.42
CA VAL A 85 -1.41 -20.56 -4.63
C VAL A 85 -1.43 -20.21 -6.11
N SER A 86 -2.59 -20.32 -6.77
CA SER A 86 -2.79 -19.95 -8.17
C SER A 86 -3.60 -18.66 -8.30
N PRO A 87 -3.23 -17.76 -9.23
CA PRO A 87 -3.95 -16.51 -9.43
C PRO A 87 -5.33 -16.75 -10.07
N SER A 88 -6.31 -15.92 -9.65
CA SER A 88 -7.64 -15.90 -10.29
C SER A 88 -7.74 -14.71 -11.24
N VAL A 89 -8.09 -14.98 -12.50
CA VAL A 89 -8.18 -13.98 -13.59
C VAL A 89 -9.64 -13.56 -13.85
N ASP A 90 -10.63 -14.21 -13.21
CA ASP A 90 -12.06 -13.96 -13.43
C ASP A 90 -12.54 -12.73 -12.64
N SER A 91 -13.04 -11.71 -13.34
CA SER A 91 -13.64 -10.52 -12.73
C SER A 91 -14.81 -10.86 -11.78
N ASN A 92 -15.59 -11.91 -12.11
CA ASN A 92 -16.66 -12.40 -11.23
C ASN A 92 -16.15 -12.92 -9.88
N TYR A 93 -14.87 -13.28 -9.79
CA TYR A 93 -14.26 -13.70 -8.53
C TYR A 93 -14.36 -12.63 -7.45
N TYR A 94 -14.10 -11.36 -7.79
CA TYR A 94 -14.14 -10.26 -6.82
C TYR A 94 -15.56 -9.96 -6.32
N PHE A 95 -16.57 -10.09 -7.17
CA PHE A 95 -17.98 -9.99 -6.79
C PHE A 95 -18.45 -11.16 -5.92
N LYS A 96 -17.88 -12.35 -6.12
CA LYS A 96 -18.13 -13.52 -5.25
C LYS A 96 -17.38 -13.37 -3.92
N LEU A 97 -16.18 -12.83 -3.94
CA LEU A 97 -15.36 -12.59 -2.75
C LEU A 97 -16.03 -11.55 -1.85
N SER A 98 -16.56 -10.48 -2.42
CA SER A 98 -17.20 -9.38 -1.69
C SER A 98 -18.50 -8.97 -2.39
N PRO A 99 -19.63 -9.63 -2.05
CA PRO A 99 -20.94 -9.37 -2.67
C PRO A 99 -21.40 -7.91 -2.58
N GLY A 100 -21.09 -7.22 -1.47
CA GLY A 100 -21.41 -5.81 -1.27
C GLY A 100 -20.78 -4.84 -2.29
N LEU A 101 -19.84 -5.29 -3.11
CA LEU A 101 -19.33 -4.50 -4.24
C LEU A 101 -20.41 -4.12 -5.24
N LYS A 102 -21.41 -4.99 -5.45
CA LYS A 102 -22.52 -4.74 -6.40
C LYS A 102 -23.33 -3.49 -6.02
N GLU A 103 -23.35 -3.14 -4.75
CA GLU A 103 -24.07 -1.98 -4.23
C GLU A 103 -23.27 -0.67 -4.41
N GLN A 104 -21.98 -0.76 -4.78
CA GLN A 104 -21.12 0.41 -4.90
C GLN A 104 -21.24 1.12 -6.26
N GLY A 105 -22.04 0.60 -7.19
CA GLY A 105 -22.29 1.19 -8.51
C GLY A 105 -21.62 0.42 -9.63
N LYS A 106 -21.34 1.09 -10.75
CA LYS A 106 -20.68 0.48 -11.90
C LYS A 106 -19.19 0.31 -11.63
N ILE A 107 -18.72 -0.94 -11.54
CA ILE A 107 -17.33 -1.28 -11.25
C ILE A 107 -16.69 -1.89 -12.47
N ASP A 108 -15.61 -1.28 -12.96
CA ASP A 108 -14.71 -1.87 -13.96
C ASP A 108 -13.55 -2.59 -13.26
N ILE A 109 -13.19 -3.79 -13.70
CA ILE A 109 -12.12 -4.59 -13.12
C ILE A 109 -11.07 -4.86 -14.19
N ILE A 110 -9.88 -4.31 -14.00
CA ILE A 110 -8.75 -4.42 -14.90
C ILE A 110 -7.70 -5.34 -14.28
N ASN A 111 -7.56 -6.55 -14.84
CA ASN A 111 -6.49 -7.46 -14.45
C ASN A 111 -5.17 -7.03 -15.12
N LEU A 112 -4.41 -6.16 -14.45
CA LEU A 112 -3.22 -5.54 -15.02
C LEU A 112 -2.02 -6.48 -15.03
N MET A 113 -1.80 -7.20 -13.94
CA MET A 113 -0.69 -8.15 -13.78
C MET A 113 -0.96 -9.14 -12.65
N GLN A 114 -0.08 -10.15 -12.55
CA GLN A 114 -0.12 -11.15 -11.49
C GLN A 114 1.30 -11.31 -10.92
N LYS A 115 1.61 -10.50 -9.90
CA LYS A 115 2.92 -10.50 -9.24
C LYS A 115 2.79 -10.62 -7.72
N LEU A 116 3.74 -11.30 -7.11
CA LEU A 116 3.98 -11.17 -5.67
C LEU A 116 4.60 -9.79 -5.41
N SER A 117 4.29 -9.18 -4.27
CA SER A 117 4.69 -7.79 -4.01
C SER A 117 6.20 -7.58 -3.98
N GLU A 118 6.96 -8.55 -3.51
CA GLU A 118 8.43 -8.52 -3.50
C GLU A 118 9.06 -8.52 -4.89
N ASN A 119 8.32 -8.94 -5.91
CA ASN A 119 8.74 -8.95 -7.31
C ASN A 119 8.25 -7.73 -8.11
N MET A 120 7.59 -6.77 -7.44
CA MET A 120 7.16 -5.52 -8.08
C MET A 120 8.38 -4.64 -8.39
N LEU A 121 8.42 -4.15 -9.61
CA LEU A 121 9.47 -3.25 -10.09
C LEU A 121 8.92 -1.82 -10.24
N PRO A 122 9.78 -0.79 -10.24
CA PRO A 122 9.34 0.58 -10.51
C PRO A 122 8.56 0.74 -11.83
N ALA A 123 8.94 -0.02 -12.87
CA ALA A 123 8.19 -0.07 -14.12
C ALA A 123 6.74 -0.56 -13.96
N ASP A 124 6.46 -1.39 -12.96
CA ASP A 124 5.10 -1.85 -12.67
C ASP A 124 4.26 -0.75 -12.00
N TRP A 125 4.87 0.08 -11.15
CA TRP A 125 4.22 1.28 -10.59
C TRP A 125 3.80 2.25 -11.69
N ILE A 126 4.65 2.44 -12.72
CA ILE A 126 4.30 3.24 -13.91
C ILE A 126 3.10 2.65 -14.66
N LYS A 127 3.04 1.31 -14.81
CA LYS A 127 1.87 0.65 -15.44
C LYS A 127 0.60 0.87 -14.63
N ILE A 128 0.66 0.74 -13.30
CA ILE A 128 -0.46 1.03 -12.39
C ILE A 128 -0.91 2.48 -12.57
N ALA A 129 0.03 3.43 -12.56
CA ALA A 129 -0.25 4.85 -12.72
C ALA A 129 -0.93 5.17 -14.05
N LYS A 130 -0.41 4.64 -15.17
CA LYS A 130 -1.00 4.81 -16.51
C LYS A 130 -2.41 4.26 -16.60
N THR A 131 -2.64 3.08 -16.04
CA THR A 131 -3.97 2.44 -16.03
C THR A 131 -4.94 3.26 -15.17
N ALA A 132 -4.51 3.69 -13.98
CA ALA A 132 -5.32 4.57 -13.12
C ALA A 132 -5.63 5.90 -13.80
N TYR A 133 -4.64 6.56 -14.40
CA TYR A 133 -4.82 7.80 -15.15
C TYR A 133 -5.83 7.64 -16.29
N SER A 134 -5.67 6.59 -17.11
CA SER A 134 -6.62 6.31 -18.20
C SER A 134 -8.05 6.07 -17.69
N SER A 135 -8.21 5.39 -16.55
CA SER A 135 -9.52 5.15 -15.94
C SER A 135 -10.15 6.44 -15.41
N ILE A 136 -9.34 7.33 -14.82
CA ILE A 136 -9.78 8.66 -14.37
C ILE A 136 -10.25 9.51 -15.56
N GLU A 137 -9.50 9.55 -16.65
CA GLU A 137 -9.86 10.26 -17.88
C GLU A 137 -11.17 9.72 -18.50
N LYS A 138 -11.47 8.43 -18.31
CA LYS A 138 -12.75 7.81 -18.71
C LYS A 138 -13.90 8.11 -17.75
N GLY A 139 -13.63 8.80 -16.65
CA GLY A 139 -14.63 9.25 -15.69
C GLY A 139 -14.80 8.44 -14.43
N SER A 140 -13.87 7.54 -14.09
CA SER A 140 -13.86 6.86 -12.78
C SER A 140 -13.71 7.86 -11.65
N LYS A 141 -14.57 7.75 -10.63
CA LYS A 141 -14.62 8.66 -9.48
C LYS A 141 -13.67 8.25 -8.35
N GLY A 142 -13.08 7.06 -8.45
CA GLY A 142 -12.09 6.51 -7.55
C GLY A 142 -11.49 5.23 -8.09
N ILE A 143 -10.26 4.95 -7.68
CA ILE A 143 -9.50 3.78 -8.11
C ILE A 143 -9.19 2.91 -6.89
N VAL A 144 -9.36 1.60 -7.01
CA VAL A 144 -8.85 0.62 -6.05
C VAL A 144 -7.72 -0.15 -6.70
N VAL A 145 -6.60 -0.29 -6.02
CA VAL A 145 -5.47 -1.12 -6.47
C VAL A 145 -5.29 -2.27 -5.49
N THR A 146 -5.55 -3.51 -5.94
CA THR A 146 -5.27 -4.68 -5.12
C THR A 146 -3.86 -5.17 -5.38
N THR A 147 -3.06 -5.38 -4.32
CA THR A 147 -1.66 -5.81 -4.43
C THR A 147 -1.26 -6.66 -3.24
N GLY A 148 -0.12 -7.37 -3.36
CA GLY A 148 0.50 -8.01 -2.21
C GLY A 148 0.94 -6.98 -1.16
N THR A 149 0.91 -7.37 0.12
CA THR A 149 1.01 -6.42 1.23
C THR A 149 2.44 -6.02 1.60
N ASP A 150 3.46 -6.85 1.28
CA ASP A 150 4.82 -6.64 1.80
C ASP A 150 5.49 -5.36 1.27
N THR A 151 5.21 -4.98 0.03
CA THR A 151 5.73 -3.75 -0.58
C THR A 151 4.63 -2.76 -1.02
N MET A 152 3.40 -2.92 -0.52
CA MET A 152 2.28 -2.03 -0.83
C MET A 152 2.60 -0.56 -0.54
N HIS A 153 3.30 -0.28 0.56
CA HIS A 153 3.68 1.07 0.95
C HIS A 153 4.72 1.72 0.02
N PHE A 154 5.55 0.95 -0.68
CA PHE A 154 6.37 1.47 -1.77
C PHE A 154 5.51 1.86 -2.98
N ALA A 155 4.59 0.97 -3.40
CA ALA A 155 3.72 1.21 -4.54
C ALA A 155 2.79 2.41 -4.30
N SER A 156 2.15 2.50 -3.12
CA SER A 156 1.29 3.63 -2.77
C SER A 156 2.05 4.96 -2.68
N SER A 157 3.30 4.93 -2.19
CA SER A 157 4.21 6.10 -2.20
C SER A 157 4.56 6.50 -3.63
N ALA A 158 4.84 5.54 -4.52
CA ALA A 158 5.15 5.83 -5.92
C ALA A 158 3.98 6.55 -6.62
N ILE A 159 2.78 6.05 -6.43
CA ILE A 159 1.57 6.67 -6.99
C ILE A 159 1.35 8.08 -6.45
N SER A 160 1.71 8.35 -5.19
CA SER A 160 1.62 9.70 -4.60
C SER A 160 2.45 10.76 -5.35
N PHE A 161 3.53 10.36 -6.01
CA PHE A 161 4.38 11.27 -6.79
C PHE A 161 4.12 11.20 -8.29
N ILE A 162 3.90 9.98 -8.82
CA ILE A 162 3.66 9.77 -10.25
C ILE A 162 2.33 10.39 -10.69
N LEU A 163 1.29 10.28 -9.86
CA LEU A 163 -0.02 10.89 -10.09
C LEU A 163 -0.25 12.05 -9.11
N ASN A 164 0.35 13.19 -9.40
CA ASN A 164 0.24 14.37 -8.56
C ASN A 164 0.14 15.66 -9.41
N PRO A 165 -0.90 16.50 -9.19
CA PRO A 165 -2.03 16.31 -8.27
C PRO A 165 -3.02 15.23 -8.72
N LEU A 166 -3.92 14.80 -7.80
CA LEU A 166 -4.97 13.83 -8.03
C LEU A 166 -6.37 14.44 -7.94
N SER A 167 -7.25 14.04 -8.86
CA SER A 167 -8.67 14.45 -8.88
C SER A 167 -9.60 13.45 -8.17
N VAL A 168 -9.11 12.25 -7.87
CA VAL A 168 -9.86 11.19 -7.18
C VAL A 168 -8.93 10.44 -6.21
N PRO A 169 -9.45 9.76 -5.19
CA PRO A 169 -8.63 8.90 -4.35
C PRO A 169 -8.16 7.66 -5.11
N ILE A 170 -6.91 7.25 -4.88
CA ILE A 170 -6.38 5.95 -5.31
C ILE A 170 -6.13 5.12 -4.07
N VAL A 171 -6.90 4.05 -3.90
CA VAL A 171 -6.97 3.25 -2.68
C VAL A 171 -6.25 1.94 -2.85
N PHE A 172 -5.10 1.77 -2.20
CA PHE A 172 -4.39 0.50 -2.14
C PHE A 172 -4.97 -0.40 -1.09
N THR A 173 -5.11 -1.68 -1.41
CA THR A 173 -5.58 -2.71 -0.49
C THR A 173 -5.01 -4.08 -0.85
N GLY A 174 -5.15 -5.00 0.07
CA GLY A 174 -4.72 -6.37 -0.06
C GLY A 174 -5.34 -7.25 1.02
N SER A 175 -4.76 -8.42 1.23
CA SER A 175 -5.18 -9.32 2.29
C SER A 175 -3.96 -9.91 2.99
N GLN A 176 -4.00 -9.97 4.32
CA GLN A 176 -2.99 -10.65 5.13
C GLN A 176 -3.24 -12.15 5.16
N ARG A 177 -4.49 -12.56 5.03
CA ARG A 177 -4.88 -13.96 5.02
C ARG A 177 -5.51 -14.32 3.67
N SER A 178 -5.13 -15.47 3.14
CA SER A 178 -5.66 -15.95 1.87
C SER A 178 -7.19 -16.08 1.92
N THR A 179 -7.82 -15.89 0.76
CA THR A 179 -9.27 -15.81 0.61
C THR A 179 -10.04 -17.09 0.97
N ASP A 180 -9.33 -18.19 1.07
CA ASP A 180 -9.85 -19.51 1.44
C ASP A 180 -9.78 -19.82 2.92
N ARG A 181 -9.17 -18.95 3.75
CA ARG A 181 -9.13 -19.10 5.20
C ARG A 181 -10.36 -18.48 5.86
N GLY A 182 -10.92 -19.14 6.86
CA GLY A 182 -12.13 -18.70 7.57
C GLY A 182 -12.04 -17.34 8.26
N SER A 183 -10.84 -16.80 8.44
CA SER A 183 -10.62 -15.47 9.03
C SER A 183 -9.97 -14.50 8.04
N THR A 184 -10.24 -14.68 6.74
CA THR A 184 -9.71 -13.80 5.71
C THR A 184 -10.22 -12.36 5.88
N ASP A 185 -9.33 -11.40 5.67
CA ASP A 185 -9.63 -9.98 5.65
C ASP A 185 -9.91 -9.44 4.23
N ALA A 186 -9.82 -10.32 3.22
CA ALA A 186 -9.89 -9.93 1.81
C ALA A 186 -11.22 -9.27 1.43
N SER A 187 -12.35 -9.87 1.82
CA SER A 187 -13.68 -9.37 1.48
C SER A 187 -13.95 -7.99 2.08
N THR A 188 -13.66 -7.85 3.36
CA THR A 188 -13.87 -6.61 4.11
C THR A 188 -12.95 -5.49 3.62
N ASN A 189 -11.66 -5.79 3.41
CA ASN A 189 -10.71 -4.83 2.89
C ASN A 189 -11.12 -4.33 1.49
N LEU A 190 -11.55 -5.23 0.62
CA LEU A 190 -11.96 -4.89 -0.74
C LEU A 190 -13.22 -4.00 -0.75
N LEU A 191 -14.26 -4.35 0.03
CA LEU A 191 -15.49 -3.57 0.14
C LEU A 191 -15.21 -2.18 0.69
N MET A 192 -14.51 -2.09 1.82
CA MET A 192 -14.21 -0.81 2.45
C MET A 192 -13.31 0.06 1.58
N SER A 193 -12.42 -0.55 0.77
CA SER A 193 -11.63 0.18 -0.22
C SER A 193 -12.48 0.73 -1.36
N ALA A 194 -13.47 -0.02 -1.84
CA ALA A 194 -14.41 0.46 -2.85
C ALA A 194 -15.28 1.62 -2.31
N ILE A 195 -15.77 1.50 -1.08
CA ILE A 195 -16.49 2.59 -0.40
C ILE A 195 -15.61 3.83 -0.26
N THR A 196 -14.34 3.65 0.15
CA THR A 196 -13.37 4.74 0.26
C THR A 196 -13.12 5.39 -1.08
N ALA A 197 -12.88 4.62 -2.14
CA ALA A 197 -12.67 5.13 -3.49
C ALA A 197 -13.85 5.96 -4.00
N LYS A 198 -15.07 5.56 -3.67
CA LYS A 198 -16.30 6.25 -4.08
C LYS A 198 -16.59 7.51 -3.28
N LYS A 199 -16.44 7.45 -1.95
CA LYS A 199 -17.00 8.45 -1.03
C LYS A 199 -15.96 9.38 -0.41
N PHE A 200 -14.70 8.96 -0.27
CA PHE A 200 -13.68 9.75 0.41
C PHE A 200 -13.29 10.98 -0.41
N SER A 201 -13.27 12.14 0.24
CA SER A 201 -13.09 13.42 -0.46
C SER A 201 -11.61 13.80 -0.69
N ALA A 202 -10.70 12.83 -0.64
CA ALA A 202 -9.26 13.05 -0.84
C ALA A 202 -8.83 12.94 -2.30
N GLY A 203 -7.87 13.76 -2.70
CA GLY A 203 -7.11 13.66 -3.95
C GLY A 203 -5.70 13.16 -3.66
N GLU A 204 -5.57 11.99 -3.05
CA GLU A 204 -4.29 11.39 -2.67
C GLU A 204 -4.30 9.86 -2.80
N SER A 205 -3.10 9.26 -2.84
CA SER A 205 -2.92 7.82 -2.74
C SER A 205 -3.03 7.41 -1.27
N VAL A 206 -3.90 6.44 -0.98
CA VAL A 206 -4.15 5.97 0.39
C VAL A 206 -4.10 4.46 0.48
N ILE A 207 -3.85 3.93 1.66
CA ILE A 207 -3.96 2.50 1.98
C ILE A 207 -5.20 2.31 2.86
N CYS A 208 -6.09 1.39 2.47
CA CYS A 208 -7.27 1.02 3.24
C CYS A 208 -7.16 -0.43 3.71
N MET A 209 -6.88 -0.62 4.99
CA MET A 209 -6.65 -1.92 5.62
C MET A 209 -7.26 -1.95 7.03
N HIS A 210 -7.48 -3.16 7.57
CA HIS A 210 -7.99 -3.35 8.92
C HIS A 210 -7.30 -2.47 9.96
N ALA A 211 -8.08 -1.80 10.79
CA ALA A 211 -7.58 -0.93 11.85
C ALA A 211 -7.19 -1.71 13.12
N ASN A 212 -7.86 -2.82 13.36
CA ASN A 212 -7.69 -3.73 14.49
C ASN A 212 -7.97 -5.19 14.05
N LEU A 213 -8.13 -6.10 14.99
CA LEU A 213 -8.44 -7.52 14.69
C LEU A 213 -9.93 -7.78 14.41
N ASN A 214 -10.81 -6.80 14.64
CA ASN A 214 -12.24 -6.86 14.37
C ASN A 214 -12.55 -6.38 12.95
N ASP A 215 -13.75 -6.68 12.44
CA ASP A 215 -14.18 -6.27 11.09
C ASP A 215 -15.03 -5.00 11.09
N GLU A 216 -15.01 -4.26 12.18
CA GLU A 216 -15.87 -3.10 12.41
C GLU A 216 -15.54 -1.94 11.46
N TYR A 217 -14.25 -1.66 11.29
CA TYR A 217 -13.76 -0.59 10.41
C TYR A 217 -12.32 -0.80 9.94
N ASN A 218 -12.02 -0.20 8.80
CA ASN A 218 -10.65 -0.04 8.31
C ASN A 218 -10.15 1.39 8.54
N TYR A 219 -8.83 1.54 8.69
CA TYR A 219 -8.19 2.84 8.56
C TYR A 219 -8.00 3.22 7.10
N ILE A 220 -8.16 4.51 6.82
CA ILE A 220 -7.70 5.17 5.60
C ILE A 220 -6.39 5.86 5.96
N LEU A 221 -5.27 5.34 5.46
CA LEU A 221 -3.92 5.79 5.77
C LEU A 221 -3.33 6.54 4.58
N ARG A 222 -2.59 7.63 4.82
CA ARG A 222 -1.83 8.28 3.75
C ARG A 222 -0.79 7.30 3.18
N GLY A 223 -0.80 7.09 1.87
CA GLY A 223 -0.03 6.03 1.22
C GLY A 223 1.49 6.17 1.37
N ASN A 224 1.99 7.40 1.44
CA ASN A 224 3.41 7.72 1.62
C ASN A 224 3.83 7.94 3.09
N LYS A 225 2.90 7.78 4.04
CA LYS A 225 3.15 7.81 5.49
C LYS A 225 2.53 6.60 6.20
N ALA A 226 2.46 5.47 5.52
CA ALA A 226 1.99 4.21 6.09
C ALA A 226 3.04 3.12 5.88
N ARG A 227 3.10 2.16 6.81
CA ARG A 227 4.02 1.03 6.72
C ARG A 227 3.38 -0.24 7.25
N LYS A 228 3.75 -1.40 6.64
CA LYS A 228 3.45 -2.72 7.20
C LYS A 228 4.35 -2.96 8.41
N MET A 229 3.77 -3.01 9.61
CA MET A 229 4.48 -3.10 10.88
C MET A 229 4.42 -4.49 11.51
N HIS A 230 3.70 -5.44 10.89
CA HIS A 230 3.60 -6.82 11.35
C HIS A 230 3.52 -7.77 10.16
N THR A 231 4.12 -8.94 10.27
CA THR A 231 4.22 -9.91 9.17
C THR A 231 2.88 -10.50 8.76
N GLU A 232 1.95 -10.73 9.70
CA GLU A 232 0.73 -11.53 9.44
C GLU A 232 -0.58 -10.97 10.03
N ARG A 233 -0.53 -9.98 10.94
CA ARG A 233 -1.75 -9.42 11.55
C ARG A 233 -2.61 -8.73 10.50
N ARG A 234 -3.93 -8.83 10.61
CA ARG A 234 -4.87 -8.13 9.71
C ARG A 234 -4.70 -6.62 9.81
N ASP A 235 -4.41 -6.11 11.01
CA ASP A 235 -4.14 -4.70 11.31
C ASP A 235 -2.65 -4.34 11.20
N ALA A 236 -1.92 -4.97 10.29
CA ALA A 236 -0.48 -4.80 10.14
C ALA A 236 -0.06 -3.40 9.69
N PHE A 237 -0.90 -2.69 8.95
CA PHE A 237 -0.58 -1.35 8.46
C PHE A 237 -0.82 -0.28 9.52
N ARG A 238 0.19 0.58 9.71
CA ARG A 238 0.13 1.68 10.67
C ARG A 238 0.53 2.99 10.00
N PRO A 239 -0.09 4.11 10.43
CA PRO A 239 0.40 5.43 10.04
C PRO A 239 1.74 5.70 10.73
N ILE A 240 2.65 6.36 10.03
CA ILE A 240 3.97 6.74 10.55
C ILE A 240 4.08 8.25 10.57
N ASN A 241 4.37 8.83 11.74
CA ASN A 241 4.48 10.28 11.96
C ASN A 241 3.24 11.06 11.48
N THR A 242 2.07 10.46 11.56
CA THR A 242 0.79 11.09 11.22
C THR A 242 -0.36 10.30 11.85
N LEU A 243 -1.54 10.90 11.94
CA LEU A 243 -2.77 10.19 12.26
C LEU A 243 -3.34 9.49 11.00
N PRO A 244 -4.18 8.46 11.15
CA PRO A 244 -5.01 8.02 10.04
C PRO A 244 -5.80 9.19 9.46
N LEU A 245 -5.99 9.22 8.14
CA LEU A 245 -6.83 10.24 7.50
C LEU A 245 -8.28 10.07 7.89
N GLY A 246 -8.73 8.82 8.07
CA GLY A 246 -10.09 8.51 8.48
C GLY A 246 -10.29 7.04 8.81
N LYS A 247 -11.54 6.73 9.14
CA LYS A 247 -12.08 5.39 9.31
C LYS A 247 -13.19 5.18 8.29
N VAL A 248 -13.24 4.00 7.69
CA VAL A 248 -14.38 3.55 6.90
C VAL A 248 -15.02 2.35 7.58
N TYR A 249 -16.33 2.41 7.79
CA TYR A 249 -17.11 1.38 8.45
C TYR A 249 -17.80 0.48 7.43
N TYR A 250 -18.15 -0.74 7.85
CA TYR A 250 -18.80 -1.72 6.99
C TYR A 250 -20.17 -1.22 6.45
N ASN A 251 -20.87 -0.40 7.22
CA ASN A 251 -22.15 0.22 6.81
C ASN A 251 -21.99 1.35 5.77
N GLY A 252 -20.76 1.63 5.34
CA GLY A 252 -20.46 2.65 4.35
C GLY A 252 -20.28 4.07 4.89
N GLU A 253 -20.27 4.25 6.21
CA GLU A 253 -19.92 5.50 6.88
C GLU A 253 -18.43 5.75 6.78
N ILE A 254 -18.01 7.00 6.55
CA ILE A 254 -16.63 7.45 6.64
C ILE A 254 -16.53 8.55 7.69
N LYS A 255 -15.62 8.38 8.66
CA LYS A 255 -15.25 9.43 9.63
C LYS A 255 -13.85 9.93 9.32
N GLU A 256 -13.72 11.19 8.94
CA GLU A 256 -12.41 11.86 8.85
C GLU A 256 -11.82 12.04 10.25
N ILE A 257 -10.51 11.79 10.40
CA ILE A 257 -9.76 11.92 11.66
C ILE A 257 -8.78 13.07 11.55
N SER A 258 -8.04 13.12 10.45
CA SER A 258 -7.01 14.14 10.20
C SER A 258 -7.62 15.33 9.47
N ASN A 259 -7.21 16.53 9.85
CA ASN A 259 -7.49 17.77 9.13
C ASN A 259 -6.49 18.04 7.98
N GLU A 260 -5.47 17.19 7.83
CA GLU A 260 -4.40 17.33 6.83
C GLU A 260 -4.71 16.63 5.50
N ILE A 261 -5.97 16.23 5.26
CA ILE A 261 -6.40 15.55 4.04
C ILE A 261 -6.16 16.46 2.83
N ILE A 262 -5.39 15.98 1.85
CA ILE A 262 -5.22 16.65 0.57
C ILE A 262 -6.51 16.47 -0.23
N ARG A 263 -7.21 17.56 -0.49
CA ARG A 263 -8.50 17.54 -1.19
C ARG A 263 -8.32 17.33 -2.69
N LYS A 264 -9.36 16.80 -3.33
CA LYS A 264 -9.39 16.54 -4.78
C LYS A 264 -9.02 17.77 -5.59
N ASN A 265 -8.12 17.61 -6.54
CA ASN A 265 -7.82 18.63 -7.53
C ASN A 265 -8.82 18.55 -8.71
N LYS A 266 -8.83 19.56 -9.58
CA LYS A 266 -9.66 19.53 -10.79
C LYS A 266 -9.18 18.49 -11.79
N ASN A 267 -7.86 18.35 -11.93
CA ASN A 267 -7.23 17.47 -12.92
C ASN A 267 -6.15 16.62 -12.27
N THR A 268 -6.02 15.38 -12.71
CA THR A 268 -4.88 14.51 -12.39
C THR A 268 -3.75 14.77 -13.37
N LYS A 269 -2.50 14.76 -12.89
CA LYS A 269 -1.31 14.83 -13.74
C LYS A 269 -0.51 13.53 -13.63
N LEU A 270 -0.05 13.03 -14.77
CA LEU A 270 0.81 11.85 -14.87
C LEU A 270 2.28 12.29 -15.07
N ASN A 271 3.13 11.90 -14.12
CA ASN A 271 4.58 12.18 -14.10
C ASN A 271 5.34 10.84 -14.12
N GLU A 272 5.49 10.22 -15.28
CA GLU A 272 5.99 8.85 -15.41
C GLU A 272 7.52 8.68 -15.41
N LYS A 273 8.27 9.76 -15.37
CA LYS A 273 9.73 9.70 -15.37
C LYS A 273 10.27 9.41 -13.98
N ILE A 274 10.84 8.23 -13.79
CA ILE A 274 11.54 7.82 -12.57
C ILE A 274 12.90 7.21 -12.95
N ASP A 275 13.83 7.25 -12.02
CA ASP A 275 15.15 6.63 -12.15
C ASP A 275 15.28 5.45 -11.19
N GLU A 276 15.36 4.24 -11.71
CA GLU A 276 15.37 3.02 -10.90
C GLU A 276 16.72 2.73 -10.21
N ASN A 277 17.79 3.47 -10.59
CA ASN A 277 19.14 3.21 -10.11
C ASN A 277 19.44 3.89 -8.77
N VAL A 278 18.57 3.64 -7.79
CA VAL A 278 18.67 4.10 -6.40
C VAL A 278 18.81 2.90 -5.48
N LYS A 279 19.52 3.04 -4.37
CA LYS A 279 19.75 1.97 -3.39
C LYS A 279 19.38 2.43 -1.97
N ILE A 280 18.98 1.48 -1.12
CA ILE A 280 18.76 1.69 0.31
C ILE A 280 19.89 1.03 1.08
N LEU A 281 20.44 1.75 2.05
CA LEU A 281 21.38 1.25 3.06
C LEU A 281 20.81 1.43 4.46
N TYR A 282 21.20 0.54 5.36
CA TYR A 282 20.97 0.71 6.79
C TYR A 282 22.26 1.08 7.49
N GLY A 283 22.21 2.10 8.35
CA GLY A 283 23.31 2.44 9.26
C GLY A 283 23.36 1.45 10.42
N TYR A 284 24.55 0.93 10.74
CA TYR A 284 24.77 -0.02 11.82
C TYR A 284 26.15 0.21 12.47
N PRO A 285 26.38 -0.25 13.72
CA PRO A 285 27.71 -0.20 14.32
C PRO A 285 28.75 -0.89 13.43
N SER A 286 29.93 -0.26 13.29
CA SER A 286 31.00 -0.71 12.37
C SER A 286 30.69 -0.66 10.86
N MET A 287 29.68 0.11 10.45
CA MET A 287 29.47 0.39 9.03
C MET A 287 30.67 1.18 8.47
N GLY A 288 31.41 0.59 7.55
CA GLY A 288 32.49 1.23 6.80
C GLY A 288 32.02 1.92 5.53
N GLY A 289 32.96 2.49 4.76
CA GLY A 289 32.68 3.18 3.50
C GLY A 289 32.59 2.29 2.27
N ASP A 290 33.02 1.04 2.36
CA ASP A 290 33.18 0.09 1.26
C ASP A 290 31.91 -0.11 0.42
N ILE A 291 30.75 -0.16 1.06
CA ILE A 291 29.47 -0.32 0.36
C ILE A 291 29.07 0.94 -0.43
N ILE A 292 29.42 2.13 0.06
CA ILE A 292 29.19 3.39 -0.66
C ILE A 292 30.10 3.45 -1.88
N ASP A 293 31.40 3.15 -1.72
CA ASP A 293 32.35 3.10 -2.81
C ASP A 293 31.97 2.07 -3.86
N TYR A 294 31.53 0.89 -3.44
CA TYR A 294 30.98 -0.12 -4.35
C TYR A 294 29.82 0.43 -5.19
N TYR A 295 28.90 1.18 -4.59
CA TYR A 295 27.79 1.76 -5.35
C TYR A 295 28.24 2.89 -6.27
N ILE A 296 29.25 3.65 -5.90
CA ILE A 296 29.86 4.65 -6.78
C ILE A 296 30.47 3.95 -8.02
N GLU A 297 31.22 2.87 -7.82
CA GLU A 297 31.80 2.06 -8.92
C GLU A 297 30.70 1.46 -9.81
N LYS A 298 29.56 1.02 -9.23
CA LYS A 298 28.39 0.55 -9.97
C LYS A 298 27.57 1.66 -10.63
N LYS A 299 28.03 2.91 -10.52
CA LYS A 299 27.36 4.09 -11.11
C LYS A 299 25.90 4.21 -10.66
N VAL A 300 25.63 3.99 -9.39
CA VAL A 300 24.31 4.23 -8.77
C VAL A 300 24.03 5.74 -8.82
N HIS A 301 22.79 6.11 -9.05
CA HIS A 301 22.41 7.52 -9.22
C HIS A 301 21.95 8.19 -7.92
N GLY A 302 21.65 7.42 -6.88
CA GLY A 302 21.26 7.94 -5.57
C GLY A 302 21.25 6.87 -4.49
N ILE A 303 21.46 7.27 -3.24
CA ILE A 303 21.44 6.38 -2.09
C ILE A 303 20.47 6.98 -1.04
N VAL A 304 19.68 6.13 -0.42
CA VAL A 304 18.93 6.46 0.80
C VAL A 304 19.56 5.69 1.95
N ILE A 305 19.97 6.37 3.00
CA ILE A 305 20.51 5.75 4.21
C ILE A 305 19.48 5.86 5.32
N ALA A 306 18.93 4.72 5.76
CA ALA A 306 18.19 4.60 7.00
C ALA A 306 19.20 4.63 8.16
N ALA A 307 19.53 5.81 8.64
CA ALA A 307 20.55 6.06 9.65
C ALA A 307 20.00 5.85 11.06
N THR A 308 20.85 5.86 12.08
CA THR A 308 20.44 5.66 13.48
C THR A 308 19.90 6.95 14.10
N GLY A 309 18.86 6.85 14.93
CA GLY A 309 18.27 7.95 15.68
C GLY A 309 17.94 9.16 14.79
N PHE A 310 18.51 10.30 15.08
CA PHE A 310 18.31 11.55 14.31
C PHE A 310 19.01 11.59 12.95
N GLY A 311 19.55 10.49 12.48
CA GLY A 311 20.31 10.44 11.23
C GLY A 311 21.82 10.29 11.42
N ASN A 312 22.24 9.68 12.53
CA ASN A 312 23.66 9.48 12.86
C ASN A 312 24.26 8.32 12.04
N LEU A 313 25.55 8.48 11.71
CA LEU A 313 26.42 7.48 11.10
C LEU A 313 27.72 7.36 11.92
N PRO A 314 28.43 6.22 11.89
CA PRO A 314 29.65 6.01 12.69
C PRO A 314 30.89 6.71 12.07
N LEU A 315 30.98 8.05 12.22
CA LEU A 315 32.04 8.88 11.61
C LEU A 315 33.44 8.68 12.22
N GLU A 316 33.57 7.91 13.29
CA GLU A 316 34.91 7.52 13.79
C GLU A 316 35.62 6.61 12.78
N ASP A 317 34.87 5.91 11.96
CA ASP A 317 35.38 5.14 10.84
C ASP A 317 35.83 6.07 9.71
N LYS A 318 37.13 6.14 9.47
CA LYS A 318 37.71 7.01 8.45
C LYS A 318 37.38 6.57 7.02
N THR A 319 37.09 5.28 6.81
CA THR A 319 36.72 4.79 5.49
C THR A 319 35.33 5.31 5.12
N LEU A 320 34.39 5.37 6.08
CA LEU A 320 33.07 5.93 5.86
C LEU A 320 33.14 7.43 5.49
N VAL A 321 33.95 8.21 6.24
CA VAL A 321 34.13 9.65 5.96
C VAL A 321 34.74 9.85 4.55
N SER A 322 35.73 9.03 4.18
CA SER A 322 36.33 9.07 2.85
C SER A 322 35.33 8.75 1.75
N ALA A 323 34.50 7.73 1.93
CA ALA A 323 33.45 7.34 0.97
C ALA A 323 32.35 8.40 0.81
N LEU A 324 31.95 9.07 1.91
CA LEU A 324 31.01 10.19 1.85
C LEU A 324 31.61 11.35 1.04
N LYS A 325 32.89 11.66 1.24
CA LYS A 325 33.59 12.68 0.45
C LYS A 325 33.73 12.29 -1.02
N HIS A 326 33.99 11.01 -1.30
CA HIS A 326 34.03 10.49 -2.68
C HIS A 326 32.64 10.64 -3.35
N ALA A 327 31.57 10.30 -2.64
CA ALA A 327 30.20 10.48 -3.12
C ALA A 327 29.87 11.96 -3.41
N GLU A 328 30.32 12.88 -2.54
CA GLU A 328 30.18 14.31 -2.75
C GLU A 328 30.90 14.78 -4.02
N ASN A 329 32.15 14.37 -4.20
CA ASN A 329 32.95 14.70 -5.40
C ASN A 329 32.32 14.16 -6.69
N LYS A 330 31.54 13.10 -6.62
CA LYS A 330 30.74 12.55 -7.74
C LYS A 330 29.38 13.19 -7.92
N GLY A 331 28.98 14.10 -7.02
CA GLY A 331 27.64 14.68 -7.01
C GLY A 331 26.52 13.67 -6.76
N LEU A 332 26.85 12.52 -6.10
CA LEU A 332 25.88 11.46 -5.79
C LEU A 332 24.99 11.89 -4.62
N PRO A 333 23.67 12.11 -4.82
CA PRO A 333 22.77 12.47 -3.72
C PRO A 333 22.63 11.32 -2.74
N ILE A 334 22.78 11.62 -1.45
CA ILE A 334 22.55 10.72 -0.33
C ILE A 334 21.46 11.29 0.56
N ALA A 335 20.30 10.64 0.56
CA ALA A 335 19.16 11.03 1.40
C ALA A 335 19.24 10.31 2.75
N ILE A 336 19.09 11.04 3.84
CA ILE A 336 19.12 10.51 5.22
C ILE A 336 17.71 10.43 5.78
N THR A 337 17.33 9.23 6.22
CA THR A 337 16.11 8.94 6.97
C THR A 337 16.46 8.26 8.30
N SER A 338 15.48 8.03 9.17
CA SER A 338 15.72 7.31 10.42
C SER A 338 15.18 5.88 10.34
N GLN A 339 16.01 4.89 10.69
CA GLN A 339 15.57 3.51 10.90
C GLN A 339 14.72 3.33 12.18
N THR A 340 14.68 4.35 13.06
CA THR A 340 13.82 4.37 14.23
C THR A 340 12.33 4.43 13.85
N ILE A 341 12.04 4.76 12.57
CA ILE A 341 10.72 4.85 11.94
C ILE A 341 9.92 6.07 12.41
N TYR A 342 9.71 6.23 13.73
CA TYR A 342 9.02 7.36 14.31
C TYR A 342 9.99 8.46 14.71
N GLY A 343 9.56 9.70 14.52
CA GLY A 343 10.33 10.91 14.80
C GLY A 343 11.14 11.39 13.60
N PRO A 344 11.54 12.66 13.61
CA PRO A 344 12.29 13.29 12.54
C PRO A 344 13.80 13.02 12.63
N THR A 345 14.47 13.11 11.49
CA THR A 345 15.93 13.35 11.44
C THR A 345 16.22 14.80 11.84
N ASN A 346 17.40 15.06 12.42
CA ASN A 346 17.78 16.42 12.85
C ASN A 346 19.31 16.61 12.78
N LYS A 347 19.77 17.45 11.88
CA LYS A 347 21.19 17.70 11.62
C LYS A 347 21.91 18.61 12.66
N PHE A 348 21.18 19.12 13.67
CA PHE A 348 21.73 20.14 14.56
C PHE A 348 22.03 19.66 15.99
N VAL A 349 21.49 18.48 16.39
CA VAL A 349 21.50 18.01 17.78
C VAL A 349 22.91 17.60 18.24
N TYR A 350 23.60 16.78 17.45
CA TYR A 350 24.92 16.25 17.80
C TYR A 350 26.03 16.78 16.88
N SER A 351 27.28 16.79 17.39
CA SER A 351 28.47 17.18 16.59
C SER A 351 28.62 16.33 15.34
N THR A 352 28.42 15.01 15.44
CA THR A 352 28.46 14.08 14.32
C THR A 352 27.46 14.42 13.23
N LEU A 353 26.23 14.80 13.60
CA LEU A 353 25.19 15.22 12.64
C LEU A 353 25.59 16.51 11.91
N ARG A 354 26.20 17.45 12.64
CA ARG A 354 26.71 18.69 12.05
C ARG A 354 27.87 18.41 11.08
N GLU A 355 28.75 17.46 11.41
CA GLU A 355 29.81 17.02 10.48
C GLU A 355 29.26 16.41 9.19
N ILE A 356 28.30 15.48 9.31
CA ILE A 356 27.63 14.88 8.14
C ILE A 356 26.94 15.96 7.29
N SER A 357 26.31 16.94 7.93
CA SER A 357 25.57 17.99 7.21
C SER A 357 26.45 18.99 6.45
N LYS A 358 27.79 18.93 6.59
CA LYS A 358 28.73 19.73 5.81
C LYS A 358 28.89 19.21 4.37
N PHE A 359 28.60 17.91 4.13
CA PHE A 359 28.64 17.35 2.80
C PHE A 359 27.47 17.89 1.97
N GLU A 360 27.76 18.49 0.83
CA GLU A 360 26.74 19.16 0.00
C GLU A 360 25.75 18.18 -0.62
N ASN A 361 26.13 16.93 -0.81
CA ASN A 361 25.29 15.88 -1.38
C ASN A 361 24.36 15.20 -0.36
N ILE A 362 24.45 15.53 0.92
CA ILE A 362 23.64 14.96 1.99
C ILE A 362 22.30 15.71 2.12
N ILE A 363 21.20 14.97 2.17
CA ILE A 363 19.84 15.51 2.24
C ILE A 363 19.11 14.88 3.42
N TYR A 364 18.90 15.62 4.52
CA TYR A 364 18.11 15.17 5.66
C TYR A 364 16.62 15.33 5.36
N LEU A 365 15.83 14.26 5.54
CA LEU A 365 14.43 14.17 5.07
C LEU A 365 13.38 14.25 6.19
N ASN A 366 13.74 14.93 7.29
CA ASN A 366 12.81 15.13 8.39
C ASN A 366 12.17 13.81 8.85
N ASP A 367 10.84 13.69 8.83
CA ASP A 367 10.04 12.56 9.30
C ASP A 367 9.57 11.61 8.18
N MET A 368 10.18 11.73 6.98
CA MET A 368 9.87 10.87 5.84
C MET A 368 10.31 9.43 6.11
N THR A 369 9.47 8.46 5.77
CA THR A 369 9.85 7.04 5.86
C THR A 369 10.92 6.69 4.82
N THR A 370 11.76 5.71 5.12
CA THR A 370 12.83 5.26 4.20
C THR A 370 12.28 4.82 2.85
N GLU A 371 11.15 4.13 2.85
CA GLU A 371 10.52 3.63 1.63
C GLU A 371 10.01 4.78 0.75
N THR A 372 9.40 5.78 1.37
CA THR A 372 8.93 6.99 0.67
C THR A 372 10.10 7.80 0.13
N ALA A 373 11.17 7.95 0.92
CA ALA A 373 12.40 8.61 0.50
C ALA A 373 13.04 7.94 -0.72
N PHE A 374 13.08 6.60 -0.73
CA PHE A 374 13.58 5.81 -1.83
C PHE A 374 12.80 6.08 -3.13
N VAL A 375 11.50 6.04 -3.06
CA VAL A 375 10.63 6.31 -4.22
C VAL A 375 10.73 7.76 -4.66
N LYS A 376 10.74 8.70 -3.70
CA LYS A 376 10.86 10.13 -4.00
C LYS A 376 12.19 10.48 -4.66
N LEU A 377 13.30 9.83 -4.23
CA LEU A 377 14.60 10.02 -4.85
C LEU A 377 14.63 9.49 -6.30
N MET A 378 14.00 8.33 -6.57
CA MET A 378 13.79 7.84 -7.94
C MET A 378 13.01 8.86 -8.78
N PHE A 379 11.95 9.43 -8.22
CA PHE A 379 11.15 10.45 -8.88
C PHE A 379 11.95 11.72 -9.14
N ALA A 380 12.68 12.23 -8.17
CA ALA A 380 13.52 13.43 -8.29
C ALA A 380 14.60 13.25 -9.36
N LEU A 381 15.29 12.11 -9.34
CA LEU A 381 16.32 11.74 -10.33
C LEU A 381 15.75 11.49 -11.73
N GLY A 382 14.48 11.11 -11.82
CA GLY A 382 13.77 11.05 -13.10
C GLY A 382 13.44 12.43 -13.69
N LYS A 383 13.38 13.48 -12.85
CA LYS A 383 13.15 14.86 -13.28
C LYS A 383 14.45 15.58 -13.62
N SER A 384 15.49 15.38 -12.82
CA SER A 384 16.78 16.04 -13.01
C SER A 384 17.94 15.18 -12.50
N LYS A 385 19.14 15.38 -13.07
CA LYS A 385 20.40 14.82 -12.60
C LYS A 385 21.28 15.85 -11.87
N LYS A 386 20.85 17.11 -11.84
CA LYS A 386 21.59 18.17 -11.13
C LYS A 386 21.28 18.07 -9.63
N LEU A 387 22.33 17.93 -8.82
CA LEU A 387 22.21 17.74 -7.39
C LEU A 387 21.30 18.77 -6.72
N GLN A 388 21.44 20.05 -7.08
CA GLN A 388 20.65 21.13 -6.48
C GLN A 388 19.14 20.97 -6.77
N GLU A 389 18.78 20.65 -8.02
CA GLU A 389 17.37 20.44 -8.41
C GLU A 389 16.79 19.18 -7.73
N VAL A 390 17.61 18.11 -7.58
CA VAL A 390 17.22 16.91 -6.82
C VAL A 390 16.97 17.25 -5.34
N LYS A 391 17.87 18.04 -4.71
CA LYS A 391 17.70 18.50 -3.33
C LYS A 391 16.41 19.30 -3.14
N GLU A 392 16.12 20.22 -4.04
CA GLU A 392 14.90 21.02 -4.02
C GLU A 392 13.64 20.14 -4.08
N ILE A 393 13.60 19.16 -4.99
CA ILE A 393 12.47 18.23 -5.07
C ILE A 393 12.36 17.38 -3.80
N MET A 394 13.49 16.88 -3.28
CA MET A 394 13.50 16.04 -2.08
C MET A 394 13.04 16.77 -0.82
N LEU A 395 13.37 18.06 -0.68
CA LEU A 395 13.04 18.88 0.48
C LEU A 395 11.64 19.52 0.40
N ASN A 396 11.04 19.60 -0.78
CA ASN A 396 9.68 20.09 -0.93
C ASN A 396 8.65 19.02 -0.54
N ASN A 397 7.66 19.39 0.25
CA ASN A 397 6.52 18.52 0.56
C ASN A 397 5.56 18.50 -0.63
N LEU A 398 5.56 17.42 -1.42
CA LEU A 398 4.82 17.30 -2.66
C LEU A 398 3.43 16.66 -2.49
N ALA A 399 3.33 15.69 -1.57
CA ALA A 399 2.16 14.84 -1.40
C ALA A 399 1.87 14.50 0.08
N GLY A 400 2.25 15.39 1.00
CA GLY A 400 2.03 15.22 2.42
C GLY A 400 2.98 14.20 3.07
N GLU A 401 4.12 13.93 2.45
CA GLU A 401 5.10 12.93 2.89
C GLU A 401 6.01 13.40 4.02
N MET A 402 6.03 14.71 4.30
CA MET A 402 6.81 15.32 5.39
C MET A 402 5.97 16.27 6.22
N LYS A 403 6.31 16.42 7.48
CA LYS A 403 5.73 17.39 8.43
C LYS A 403 6.83 18.18 9.10
N ASP A 404 6.54 19.45 9.40
CA ASP A 404 7.49 20.33 10.12
C ASP A 404 7.57 20.02 11.62
N ARG A 405 6.52 19.43 12.18
CA ARG A 405 6.41 19.12 13.60
C ARG A 405 5.75 17.78 13.84
N SER A 406 6.24 17.02 14.81
CA SER A 406 5.60 15.80 15.32
C SER A 406 4.52 16.17 16.34
N ASP A 407 3.37 15.47 16.27
CA ASP A 407 2.32 15.54 17.30
C ASP A 407 2.48 14.35 18.26
N ILE A 408 2.25 14.58 19.54
CA ILE A 408 2.32 13.53 20.57
C ILE A 408 1.35 12.36 20.30
N LYS A 409 0.26 12.61 19.58
CA LYS A 409 -0.74 11.60 19.21
C LYS A 409 -0.31 10.72 18.05
N GLU A 410 0.77 11.05 17.36
CA GLU A 410 1.24 10.33 16.16
C GLU A 410 2.19 9.18 16.48
N PHE A 411 2.54 9.00 17.75
CA PHE A 411 3.29 7.85 18.23
C PHE A 411 2.35 6.78 18.80
N LEU A 412 2.76 5.51 18.68
CA LEU A 412 1.99 4.37 19.18
C LEU A 412 1.89 4.44 20.70
N LEU A 413 0.68 4.63 21.22
CA LEU A 413 0.40 4.51 22.66
C LEU A 413 -0.07 3.10 22.94
N TRP A 414 0.57 2.43 23.88
CA TRP A 414 0.06 1.19 24.46
C TRP A 414 -1.20 1.51 25.27
N LYS A 415 -2.32 0.90 24.91
CA LYS A 415 -3.58 0.98 25.68
C LYS A 415 -3.76 -0.28 26.47
#